data_a76fdfb8318a566ec1bf4395649001cf
#
_entry.id   a76fdfb8318a566ec1bf4395649001cf
#
_cell.length_a   1.000
_cell.length_b   1.000
_cell.length_c   1.000
_cell.angle_alpha   90.00
_cell.angle_beta   90.00
_cell.angle_gamma   90.00
#
_symmetry.space_group_name_H-M   'P 1'
#
loop_
_entity.id
_entity.type
_entity.pdbx_description
1 polymer ?
#
loop_
_entity_poly.entity_id
_entity_poly.type
_entity_poly.pdbx_seq_one_letter_code
_entity_poly.pdbx_strand_id
1 'polypeptide(L)'
;MKRRWLVIWILLFTLVLFRVDHAIAQEEVKIGYLTLVMSLPTFVALEKGFFQDQGLKVTAIPFESGTLIVDALVASRIDVNAGSAIIGHWLVEENLPGTFKIFIVYGPIGPKDVSFVLMVARDSTLKEMKDLKGKRVGTFPGIASLALAKAVLRPYFDPNKEVTLIEIPPGNIVQALAAGQIDAYFAPEPFGMMAEAKGVGRHLVKHPLQALNLQNGFPVAVFVFSSKFLKEKPLVAKKVKAAYYKSVDFIQTNEVAARKFLVKYTNLPEPFAMKIPYEPWIKVEQYNKTAGQPYFDSLRKEGLFQKHIDTSQLYYQE
;
A
#
# COMPACT_ATOMS: atom_id res chain seq x y z
N MET A 1 -5.49 -57.94 47.03
CA MET A 1 -5.86 -57.62 45.64
C MET A 1 -6.55 -56.26 45.50
N LYS A 2 -7.40 -55.80 46.39
CA LYS A 2 -8.14 -54.53 46.28
C LYS A 2 -7.27 -53.23 46.30
N ARG A 3 -6.12 -53.25 46.95
CA ARG A 3 -5.25 -52.09 47.12
C ARG A 3 -4.40 -51.73 45.85
N ARG A 4 -4.17 -52.74 44.97
CA ARG A 4 -3.40 -52.53 43.71
C ARG A 4 -4.25 -51.87 42.61
N TRP A 5 -5.53 -52.04 42.59
CA TRP A 5 -6.47 -51.45 41.66
C TRP A 5 -6.69 -49.96 41.94
N LEU A 6 -6.66 -49.54 43.20
CA LEU A 6 -6.83 -48.13 43.60
C LEU A 6 -5.67 -47.26 43.12
N VAL A 7 -4.44 -47.79 43.15
CA VAL A 7 -3.24 -47.07 42.72
C VAL A 7 -3.23 -46.89 41.16
N ILE A 8 -3.73 -47.89 40.41
CA ILE A 8 -3.84 -47.84 38.97
C ILE A 8 -4.88 -46.80 38.52
N TRP A 9 -6.00 -46.70 39.22
CA TRP A 9 -7.02 -45.68 38.94
C TRP A 9 -6.57 -44.27 39.26
N ILE A 10 -5.79 -44.05 40.30
CA ILE A 10 -5.21 -42.75 40.66
C ILE A 10 -4.14 -42.35 39.63
N LEU A 11 -3.31 -43.27 39.13
CA LEU A 11 -2.31 -43.00 38.08
C LEU A 11 -2.96 -42.71 36.72
N LEU A 12 -4.07 -43.38 36.36
CA LEU A 12 -4.83 -43.08 35.16
C LEU A 12 -5.57 -41.73 35.23
N PHE A 13 -6.08 -41.37 36.41
CA PHE A 13 -6.77 -40.11 36.63
C PHE A 13 -5.78 -38.90 36.61
N THR A 14 -4.55 -39.08 37.08
CA THR A 14 -3.49 -38.03 36.99
C THR A 14 -2.97 -37.88 35.57
N LEU A 15 -2.98 -38.93 34.72
CA LEU A 15 -2.56 -38.82 33.33
C LEU A 15 -3.58 -38.08 32.42
N VAL A 16 -4.85 -38.08 32.78
CA VAL A 16 -5.92 -37.39 32.07
C VAL A 16 -5.98 -35.90 32.41
N LEU A 17 -5.51 -35.51 33.59
CA LEU A 17 -5.49 -34.10 34.03
C LEU A 17 -4.32 -33.26 33.46
N PHE A 18 -3.33 -33.89 32.78
CA PHE A 18 -2.18 -33.17 32.17
C PHE A 18 -2.33 -32.92 30.67
N ARG A 19 -3.47 -33.19 30.05
CA ARG A 19 -3.84 -32.54 28.81
C ARG A 19 -4.45 -31.17 29.12
N VAL A 20 -3.68 -30.30 29.77
CA VAL A 20 -3.92 -28.89 29.62
C VAL A 20 -3.64 -28.61 28.14
N ASP A 21 -4.67 -28.57 27.34
CA ASP A 21 -4.61 -27.85 26.05
C ASP A 21 -4.11 -26.45 26.42
N HIS A 22 -2.81 -26.25 26.26
CA HIS A 22 -2.29 -24.91 26.11
C HIS A 22 -2.93 -24.41 24.81
N ALA A 23 -4.16 -23.91 24.88
CA ALA A 23 -4.65 -22.98 23.93
C ALA A 23 -3.62 -21.84 23.94
N ILE A 24 -2.59 -21.95 23.10
CA ILE A 24 -1.62 -20.89 22.89
C ILE A 24 -2.47 -19.70 22.53
N ALA A 25 -2.64 -18.77 23.47
CA ALA A 25 -3.38 -17.55 23.21
C ALA A 25 -2.80 -16.94 21.93
N GLN A 26 -3.61 -16.88 20.88
CA GLN A 26 -3.15 -16.32 19.62
C GLN A 26 -2.73 -14.89 19.84
N GLU A 27 -1.54 -14.55 19.38
CA GLU A 27 -1.03 -13.19 19.46
C GLU A 27 -1.86 -12.25 18.58
N GLU A 28 -2.45 -11.24 19.20
CA GLU A 28 -3.30 -10.29 18.51
C GLU A 28 -2.47 -9.22 17.81
N VAL A 29 -2.76 -8.96 16.51
CA VAL A 29 -2.10 -7.97 15.67
C VAL A 29 -3.14 -7.15 14.92
N LYS A 30 -3.01 -5.83 14.98
CA LYS A 30 -3.88 -4.90 14.25
C LYS A 30 -3.18 -4.43 12.99
N ILE A 31 -3.79 -4.70 11.84
CA ILE A 31 -3.24 -4.39 10.52
C ILE A 31 -4.18 -3.41 9.82
N GLY A 32 -3.69 -2.19 9.55
CA GLY A 32 -4.40 -1.26 8.68
C GLY A 32 -4.05 -1.53 7.21
N TYR A 33 -5.02 -1.33 6.31
CA TYR A 33 -4.83 -1.47 4.86
C TYR A 33 -5.72 -0.49 4.09
N LEU A 34 -5.34 -0.23 2.83
CA LEU A 34 -6.20 0.48 1.87
C LEU A 34 -6.93 -0.54 0.98
N THR A 35 -8.16 -0.23 0.57
CA THR A 35 -8.93 -1.07 -0.36
C THR A 35 -8.46 -0.91 -1.81
N LEU A 36 -7.14 -1.01 -2.00
CA LEU A 36 -6.43 -0.83 -3.27
C LEU A 36 -5.56 -2.03 -3.59
N VAL A 37 -5.13 -2.14 -4.84
CA VAL A 37 -4.29 -3.25 -5.34
C VAL A 37 -3.01 -3.43 -4.53
N MET A 38 -2.39 -2.34 -4.09
CA MET A 38 -1.15 -2.40 -3.30
C MET A 38 -1.27 -3.20 -2.01
N SER A 39 -2.48 -3.37 -1.47
CA SER A 39 -2.74 -4.19 -0.28
C SER A 39 -3.00 -5.68 -0.56
N LEU A 40 -2.87 -6.15 -1.81
CA LEU A 40 -3.11 -7.55 -2.20
C LEU A 40 -2.40 -8.59 -1.32
N PRO A 41 -1.13 -8.40 -0.86
CA PRO A 41 -0.52 -9.36 0.06
C PRO A 41 -1.30 -9.55 1.36
N THR A 42 -1.99 -8.50 1.86
CA THR A 42 -2.86 -8.60 3.03
C THR A 42 -4.07 -9.47 2.76
N PHE A 43 -4.71 -9.27 1.61
CA PHE A 43 -5.88 -10.07 1.21
C PHE A 43 -5.53 -11.54 1.04
N VAL A 44 -4.39 -11.81 0.40
CA VAL A 44 -3.86 -13.17 0.24
C VAL A 44 -3.57 -13.81 1.60
N ALA A 45 -2.90 -13.08 2.51
CA ALA A 45 -2.55 -13.62 3.83
C ALA A 45 -3.79 -13.98 4.66
N LEU A 46 -4.84 -13.15 4.59
CA LEU A 46 -6.12 -13.39 5.25
C LEU A 46 -6.83 -14.61 4.66
N GLU A 47 -6.99 -14.66 3.34
CA GLU A 47 -7.76 -15.71 2.65
C GLU A 47 -7.06 -17.06 2.63
N LYS A 48 -5.74 -17.08 2.62
CA LYS A 48 -4.93 -18.31 2.63
C LYS A 48 -4.59 -18.79 4.03
N GLY A 49 -5.02 -18.07 5.06
CA GLY A 49 -4.75 -18.43 6.45
C GLY A 49 -3.29 -18.29 6.87
N PHE A 50 -2.46 -17.50 6.15
CA PHE A 50 -1.03 -17.43 6.44
C PHE A 50 -0.71 -16.78 7.79
N PHE A 51 -1.59 -15.94 8.31
CA PHE A 51 -1.47 -15.42 9.67
C PHE A 51 -1.81 -16.49 10.71
N GLN A 52 -2.89 -17.25 10.48
CA GLN A 52 -3.29 -18.35 11.35
C GLN A 52 -2.22 -19.46 11.43
N ASP A 53 -1.56 -19.76 10.29
CA ASP A 53 -0.42 -20.70 10.22
C ASP A 53 0.73 -20.27 11.16
N GLN A 54 0.88 -18.97 11.44
CA GLN A 54 1.86 -18.40 12.36
C GLN A 54 1.33 -18.26 13.80
N GLY A 55 0.13 -18.75 14.08
CA GLY A 55 -0.52 -18.61 15.39
C GLY A 55 -0.94 -17.17 15.72
N LEU A 56 -1.23 -16.35 14.70
CA LEU A 56 -1.64 -14.96 14.84
C LEU A 56 -3.15 -14.80 14.68
N LYS A 57 -3.75 -13.99 15.54
CA LYS A 57 -5.10 -13.44 15.38
C LYS A 57 -5.00 -12.03 14.83
N VAL A 58 -5.42 -11.83 13.58
CA VAL A 58 -5.32 -10.54 12.90
C VAL A 58 -6.67 -9.83 12.91
N THR A 59 -6.66 -8.56 13.37
CA THR A 59 -7.73 -7.60 13.15
C THR A 59 -7.33 -6.70 11.99
N ALA A 60 -7.91 -6.94 10.81
CA ALA A 60 -7.65 -6.17 9.61
C ALA A 60 -8.63 -4.99 9.51
N ILE A 61 -8.11 -3.77 9.40
CA ILE A 61 -8.87 -2.51 9.48
C ILE A 61 -8.69 -1.75 8.16
N PRO A 62 -9.76 -1.54 7.36
CA PRO A 62 -9.70 -0.71 6.17
C PRO A 62 -9.64 0.78 6.51
N PHE A 63 -8.90 1.54 5.70
CA PHE A 63 -8.78 2.98 5.79
C PHE A 63 -9.13 3.64 4.46
N GLU A 64 -9.71 4.84 4.53
CA GLU A 64 -10.15 5.61 3.35
C GLU A 64 -9.00 6.35 2.65
N SER A 65 -7.89 6.61 3.35
CA SER A 65 -6.76 7.35 2.78
C SER A 65 -5.41 6.98 3.39
N GLY A 66 -4.34 7.26 2.64
CA GLY A 66 -2.96 7.07 3.10
C GLY A 66 -2.62 7.92 4.33
N THR A 67 -3.21 9.09 4.48
CA THR A 67 -3.00 9.94 5.67
C THR A 67 -3.58 9.28 6.92
N LEU A 68 -4.84 8.83 6.85
CA LEU A 68 -5.52 8.22 8.00
C LEU A 68 -4.83 6.94 8.50
N ILE A 69 -4.31 6.10 7.59
CA ILE A 69 -3.61 4.87 7.99
C ILE A 69 -2.24 5.18 8.60
N VAL A 70 -1.52 6.19 8.11
CA VAL A 70 -0.25 6.65 8.68
C VAL A 70 -0.47 7.24 10.07
N ASP A 71 -1.50 8.08 10.25
CA ASP A 71 -1.88 8.65 11.55
C ASP A 71 -2.27 7.56 12.56
N ALA A 72 -2.96 6.52 12.10
CA ALA A 72 -3.31 5.38 12.96
C ALA A 72 -2.06 4.60 13.43
N LEU A 73 -1.04 4.47 12.57
CA LEU A 73 0.24 3.85 12.92
C LEU A 73 1.00 4.68 13.97
N VAL A 74 1.13 5.98 13.74
CA VAL A 74 1.79 6.93 14.65
C VAL A 74 1.10 6.93 16.02
N ALA A 75 -0.23 6.95 16.02
CA ALA A 75 -1.04 6.88 17.25
C ALA A 75 -1.08 5.49 17.90
N SER A 76 -0.33 4.50 17.38
CA SER A 76 -0.33 3.10 17.88
C SER A 76 -1.74 2.46 17.91
N ARG A 77 -2.64 2.88 17.04
CA ARG A 77 -3.96 2.26 16.85
C ARG A 77 -3.89 1.01 15.99
N ILE A 78 -2.83 0.90 15.17
CA ILE A 78 -2.45 -0.28 14.40
C ILE A 78 -0.98 -0.60 14.62
N ASP A 79 -0.61 -1.87 14.49
CA ASP A 79 0.75 -2.38 14.63
C ASP A 79 1.49 -2.37 13.29
N VAL A 80 0.74 -2.56 12.21
CA VAL A 80 1.22 -2.68 10.83
C VAL A 80 0.37 -1.79 9.92
N ASN A 81 1.04 -1.00 9.10
CA ASN A 81 0.43 -0.36 7.93
C ASN A 81 0.79 -1.19 6.69
N ALA A 82 -0.21 -1.78 6.06
CA ALA A 82 -0.07 -2.75 4.98
C ALA A 82 -0.40 -2.13 3.60
N GLY A 83 0.49 -1.27 3.14
CA GLY A 83 0.43 -0.70 1.80
C GLY A 83 -0.17 0.70 1.77
N SER A 84 0.66 1.71 2.07
CA SER A 84 0.36 3.10 1.79
C SER A 84 1.57 3.83 1.21
N ALA A 85 1.33 4.99 0.59
CA ALA A 85 2.36 5.73 -0.12
C ALA A 85 3.55 6.09 0.78
N ILE A 86 4.76 5.90 0.27
CA ILE A 86 6.00 6.12 1.02
C ILE A 86 6.18 7.59 1.44
N ILE A 87 5.65 8.54 0.68
CA ILE A 87 5.75 9.98 0.98
C ILE A 87 5.18 10.30 2.37
N GLY A 88 4.03 9.71 2.73
CA GLY A 88 3.44 9.89 4.06
C GLY A 88 4.36 9.42 5.18
N HIS A 89 5.08 8.32 4.96
CA HIS A 89 6.05 7.80 5.92
C HIS A 89 7.30 8.68 6.02
N TRP A 90 7.79 9.22 4.92
CA TRP A 90 8.90 10.19 4.94
C TRP A 90 8.54 11.47 5.68
N LEU A 91 7.30 11.96 5.57
CA LEU A 91 6.82 13.10 6.36
C LEU A 91 6.77 12.79 7.86
N VAL A 92 6.40 11.56 8.22
CA VAL A 92 6.48 11.11 9.62
C VAL A 92 7.94 11.05 10.06
N GLU A 93 8.84 10.47 9.29
CA GLU A 93 10.26 10.36 9.66
C GLU A 93 10.91 11.72 9.83
N GLU A 94 10.57 12.72 9.00
CA GLU A 94 11.08 14.09 9.13
C GLU A 94 10.73 14.73 10.47
N ASN A 95 9.53 14.47 10.99
CA ASN A 95 8.97 15.13 12.17
C ASN A 95 9.06 14.27 13.44
N LEU A 96 8.98 12.95 13.29
CA LEU A 96 9.00 11.96 14.36
C LEU A 96 9.93 10.79 13.96
N PRO A 97 11.26 11.01 13.97
CA PRO A 97 12.23 10.02 13.51
C PRO A 97 12.12 8.69 14.25
N GLY A 98 12.31 7.59 13.52
CA GLY A 98 12.35 6.25 14.09
C GLY A 98 10.98 5.69 14.46
N THR A 99 9.89 6.25 13.96
CA THR A 99 8.52 5.81 14.29
C THR A 99 8.16 4.46 13.65
N PHE A 100 8.79 4.07 12.54
CA PHE A 100 8.46 2.86 11.80
C PHE A 100 9.68 2.21 11.15
N LYS A 101 9.49 0.98 10.65
CA LYS A 101 10.45 0.25 9.79
C LYS A 101 9.75 -0.46 8.65
N ILE A 102 10.28 -0.32 7.42
CA ILE A 102 9.76 -0.90 6.18
C ILE A 102 10.19 -2.35 6.06
N PHE A 103 9.27 -3.28 5.77
CA PHE A 103 9.59 -4.70 5.56
C PHE A 103 9.14 -5.26 4.18
N ILE A 104 8.28 -4.55 3.44
CA ILE A 104 7.96 -4.81 2.03
C ILE A 104 7.88 -3.47 1.30
N VAL A 105 8.36 -3.46 0.07
CA VAL A 105 8.25 -2.34 -0.87
C VAL A 105 7.35 -2.74 -2.02
N TYR A 106 6.39 -1.90 -2.37
CA TYR A 106 5.60 -1.99 -3.59
C TYR A 106 6.21 -1.05 -4.64
N GLY A 107 6.64 -1.60 -5.75
CA GLY A 107 7.49 -0.98 -6.76
C GLY A 107 8.82 -1.72 -6.89
N PRO A 108 9.83 -1.15 -7.54
CA PRO A 108 9.91 0.25 -7.99
C PRO A 108 9.06 0.51 -9.24
N ILE A 109 8.42 1.67 -9.27
CA ILE A 109 7.76 2.16 -10.47
C ILE A 109 8.81 2.82 -11.37
N GLY A 110 8.88 2.35 -12.60
CA GLY A 110 9.80 2.87 -13.61
C GLY A 110 9.14 3.86 -14.58
N PRO A 111 9.92 4.45 -15.48
CA PRO A 111 9.40 5.45 -16.42
C PRO A 111 8.41 4.89 -17.45
N LYS A 112 8.37 3.55 -17.65
CA LYS A 112 7.40 2.88 -18.54
C LYS A 112 6.20 2.32 -17.78
N ASP A 113 6.03 2.70 -16.53
CA ASP A 113 4.92 2.24 -15.70
C ASP A 113 3.57 2.60 -16.29
N VAL A 114 2.63 1.68 -16.18
CA VAL A 114 1.24 1.84 -16.62
C VAL A 114 0.25 1.78 -15.46
N SER A 115 0.75 1.73 -14.22
CA SER A 115 -0.08 1.65 -13.03
C SER A 115 -0.68 3.01 -12.61
N PHE A 116 -0.14 4.12 -13.15
CA PHE A 116 -0.72 5.46 -13.02
C PHE A 116 -1.16 6.00 -14.37
N VAL A 117 -2.26 6.74 -14.34
CA VAL A 117 -2.88 7.30 -15.54
C VAL A 117 -3.11 8.80 -15.40
N LEU A 118 -3.03 9.50 -16.53
CA LEU A 118 -3.53 10.85 -16.69
C LEU A 118 -4.62 10.83 -17.75
N MET A 119 -5.85 10.98 -17.30
CA MET A 119 -7.07 10.84 -18.12
C MET A 119 -7.70 12.19 -18.40
N VAL A 120 -8.29 12.30 -19.59
CA VAL A 120 -9.15 13.43 -20.00
C VAL A 120 -10.46 12.87 -20.51
N ALA A 121 -11.49 13.71 -20.64
CA ALA A 121 -12.76 13.32 -21.24
C ALA A 121 -12.52 12.77 -22.67
N ARG A 122 -13.36 11.83 -23.10
CA ARG A 122 -13.19 11.14 -24.40
C ARG A 122 -13.15 12.12 -25.59
N ASP A 123 -13.98 13.15 -25.56
CA ASP A 123 -14.12 14.20 -26.59
C ASP A 123 -13.26 15.44 -26.31
N SER A 124 -12.42 15.41 -25.27
CA SER A 124 -11.53 16.51 -24.91
C SER A 124 -10.59 16.87 -26.06
N THR A 125 -10.37 18.16 -26.25
CA THR A 125 -9.40 18.72 -27.24
C THR A 125 -7.97 18.71 -26.72
N LEU A 126 -7.73 18.43 -25.42
CA LEU A 126 -6.40 18.37 -24.82
C LEU A 126 -5.58 17.23 -25.42
N LYS A 127 -4.34 17.48 -25.81
CA LYS A 127 -3.47 16.53 -26.54
C LYS A 127 -2.19 16.19 -25.79
N GLU A 128 -1.69 17.12 -24.95
CA GLU A 128 -0.42 16.96 -24.23
C GLU A 128 -0.48 17.55 -22.82
N MET A 129 0.55 17.29 -22.03
CA MET A 129 0.65 17.74 -20.62
C MET A 129 0.54 19.27 -20.48
N LYS A 130 1.09 20.03 -21.43
CA LYS A 130 1.04 21.50 -21.41
C LYS A 130 -0.35 22.07 -21.53
N ASP A 131 -1.27 21.33 -22.16
CA ASP A 131 -2.68 21.74 -22.33
C ASP A 131 -3.44 21.77 -21.02
N LEU A 132 -2.88 21.18 -19.95
CA LEU A 132 -3.47 21.19 -18.61
C LEU A 132 -3.29 22.54 -17.89
N LYS A 133 -2.51 23.47 -18.43
CA LYS A 133 -2.40 24.81 -17.87
C LYS A 133 -3.76 25.50 -17.83
N GLY A 134 -4.13 26.03 -16.66
CA GLY A 134 -5.43 26.66 -16.41
C GLY A 134 -6.59 25.68 -16.23
N LYS A 135 -6.34 24.35 -16.23
CA LYS A 135 -7.37 23.32 -16.12
C LYS A 135 -7.56 22.84 -14.68
N ARG A 136 -8.69 22.18 -14.45
CA ARG A 136 -9.03 21.48 -13.19
C ARG A 136 -8.57 20.04 -13.31
N VAL A 137 -7.61 19.63 -12.50
CA VAL A 137 -7.06 18.27 -12.50
C VAL A 137 -7.40 17.57 -11.19
N GLY A 138 -8.21 16.52 -11.26
CA GLY A 138 -8.56 15.68 -10.13
C GLY A 138 -7.39 14.79 -9.71
N THR A 139 -7.24 14.56 -8.42
CA THR A 139 -6.36 13.53 -7.86
C THR A 139 -6.96 12.97 -6.57
N PHE A 140 -6.42 11.87 -6.04
CA PHE A 140 -6.92 11.32 -4.77
C PHE A 140 -6.57 12.23 -3.60
N PRO A 141 -7.37 12.18 -2.53
CA PRO A 141 -7.10 12.94 -1.33
C PRO A 141 -5.80 12.53 -0.65
N GLY A 142 -5.11 13.52 -0.10
CA GLY A 142 -3.95 13.34 0.75
C GLY A 142 -2.65 13.87 0.14
N ILE A 143 -1.72 14.19 1.05
CA ILE A 143 -0.46 14.87 0.73
C ILE A 143 0.36 14.11 -0.32
N ALA A 144 0.41 12.78 -0.23
CA ALA A 144 1.18 11.95 -1.16
C ALA A 144 0.65 12.02 -2.60
N SER A 145 -0.68 11.95 -2.76
CA SER A 145 -1.32 12.04 -4.09
C SER A 145 -1.11 13.42 -4.71
N LEU A 146 -1.31 14.47 -3.93
CA LEU A 146 -1.05 15.85 -4.36
C LEU A 146 0.41 16.08 -4.73
N ALA A 147 1.35 15.59 -3.92
CA ALA A 147 2.78 15.73 -4.18
C ALA A 147 3.18 15.05 -5.49
N LEU A 148 2.71 13.80 -5.70
CA LEU A 148 3.00 13.05 -6.93
C LEU A 148 2.40 13.73 -8.16
N ALA A 149 1.14 14.20 -8.08
CA ALA A 149 0.50 14.93 -9.16
C ALA A 149 1.27 16.21 -9.52
N LYS A 150 1.68 16.99 -8.51
CA LYS A 150 2.50 18.19 -8.70
C LYS A 150 3.86 17.86 -9.35
N ALA A 151 4.55 16.83 -8.87
CA ALA A 151 5.83 16.40 -9.41
C ALA A 151 5.72 16.01 -10.89
N VAL A 152 4.67 15.30 -11.28
CA VAL A 152 4.40 14.92 -12.69
C VAL A 152 4.11 16.13 -13.59
N LEU A 153 3.46 17.16 -13.07
CA LEU A 153 3.08 18.35 -13.84
C LEU A 153 4.19 19.40 -13.92
N ARG A 154 5.08 19.45 -12.93
CA ARG A 154 6.11 20.47 -12.78
C ARG A 154 7.03 20.69 -14.00
N PRO A 155 7.46 19.66 -14.75
CA PRO A 155 8.27 19.87 -15.94
C PRO A 155 7.60 20.71 -17.04
N TYR A 156 6.30 20.94 -16.95
CA TYR A 156 5.51 21.59 -18.00
C TYR A 156 5.03 23.00 -17.61
N PHE A 157 4.77 23.22 -16.30
CA PHE A 157 4.33 24.51 -15.73
C PHE A 157 4.40 24.49 -14.20
N ASP A 158 4.18 25.63 -13.55
CA ASP A 158 4.09 25.69 -12.06
C ASP A 158 2.74 25.13 -11.58
N PRO A 159 2.71 23.90 -11.01
CA PRO A 159 1.45 23.27 -10.61
C PRO A 159 0.79 23.94 -9.41
N ASN A 160 1.45 24.88 -8.74
CA ASN A 160 0.85 25.64 -7.63
C ASN A 160 0.09 26.89 -8.11
N LYS A 161 0.37 27.36 -9.33
CA LYS A 161 -0.19 28.60 -9.86
C LYS A 161 -0.98 28.43 -11.14
N GLU A 162 -0.62 27.43 -11.93
CA GLU A 162 -1.06 27.34 -13.32
C GLU A 162 -2.03 26.16 -13.57
N VAL A 163 -2.43 25.44 -12.52
CA VAL A 163 -3.47 24.38 -12.56
C VAL A 163 -4.24 24.38 -11.25
N THR A 164 -5.51 23.99 -11.30
CA THR A 164 -6.30 23.78 -10.09
C THR A 164 -6.34 22.28 -9.78
N LEU A 165 -5.60 21.83 -8.74
CA LEU A 165 -5.66 20.46 -8.25
C LEU A 165 -6.87 20.31 -7.33
N ILE A 166 -7.72 19.30 -7.61
CA ILE A 166 -8.95 19.02 -6.86
C ILE A 166 -8.85 17.60 -6.28
N GLU A 167 -8.96 17.49 -4.97
CA GLU A 167 -8.99 16.20 -4.28
C GLU A 167 -10.37 15.57 -4.42
N ILE A 168 -10.42 14.36 -4.99
CA ILE A 168 -11.66 13.64 -5.27
C ILE A 168 -11.52 12.20 -4.74
N PRO A 169 -12.47 11.74 -3.90
CA PRO A 169 -12.48 10.36 -3.45
C PRO A 169 -12.46 9.37 -4.63
N PRO A 170 -11.75 8.23 -4.49
CA PRO A 170 -11.59 7.25 -5.58
C PRO A 170 -12.90 6.87 -6.27
N GLY A 171 -13.96 6.59 -5.50
CA GLY A 171 -15.26 6.21 -6.05
C GLY A 171 -15.93 7.24 -6.98
N ASN A 172 -15.51 8.50 -6.92
CA ASN A 172 -16.15 9.61 -7.63
C ASN A 172 -15.32 10.16 -8.81
N ILE A 173 -14.03 9.80 -8.93
CA ILE A 173 -13.12 10.49 -9.85
C ILE A 173 -13.51 10.31 -11.33
N VAL A 174 -13.95 9.11 -11.72
CA VAL A 174 -14.41 8.83 -13.10
C VAL A 174 -15.71 9.57 -13.39
N GLN A 175 -16.61 9.63 -12.42
CA GLN A 175 -17.88 10.35 -12.56
C GLN A 175 -17.66 11.86 -12.63
N ALA A 176 -16.71 12.42 -11.85
CA ALA A 176 -16.38 13.84 -11.89
C ALA A 176 -15.84 14.26 -13.27
N LEU A 177 -15.02 13.39 -13.91
CA LEU A 177 -14.59 13.61 -15.30
C LEU A 177 -15.77 13.57 -16.27
N ALA A 178 -16.64 12.56 -16.19
CA ALA A 178 -17.79 12.41 -17.05
C ALA A 178 -18.79 13.57 -16.93
N ALA A 179 -18.93 14.15 -15.73
CA ALA A 179 -19.79 15.30 -15.45
C ALA A 179 -19.15 16.67 -15.79
N GLY A 180 -17.91 16.69 -16.28
CA GLY A 180 -17.20 17.94 -16.56
C GLY A 180 -16.86 18.77 -15.31
N GLN A 181 -16.88 18.19 -14.13
CA GLN A 181 -16.46 18.85 -12.89
C GLN A 181 -14.94 19.08 -12.85
N ILE A 182 -14.20 18.20 -13.52
CA ILE A 182 -12.76 18.27 -13.77
C ILE A 182 -12.48 18.09 -15.26
N ASP A 183 -11.37 18.64 -15.73
CA ASP A 183 -10.96 18.58 -17.14
C ASP A 183 -10.03 17.38 -17.40
N ALA A 184 -9.33 16.92 -16.34
CA ALA A 184 -8.47 15.77 -16.33
C ALA A 184 -8.41 15.16 -14.92
N TYR A 185 -7.84 13.96 -14.79
CA TYR A 185 -7.40 13.44 -13.50
C TYR A 185 -6.12 12.62 -13.61
N PHE A 186 -5.33 12.67 -12.54
CA PHE A 186 -4.18 11.82 -12.31
C PHE A 186 -4.48 10.86 -11.15
N ALA A 187 -4.47 9.55 -11.44
CA ALA A 187 -4.83 8.51 -10.47
C ALA A 187 -4.11 7.19 -10.80
N PRO A 188 -4.03 6.24 -9.85
CA PRO A 188 -3.61 4.87 -10.18
C PRO A 188 -4.68 4.14 -10.98
N GLU A 189 -4.30 3.05 -11.64
CA GLU A 189 -5.27 2.10 -12.16
C GLU A 189 -6.05 1.43 -10.98
N PRO A 190 -7.32 1.03 -11.19
CA PRO A 190 -8.03 0.76 -12.46
C PRO A 190 -8.86 1.94 -13.01
N PHE A 191 -8.66 3.15 -12.53
CA PHE A 191 -9.57 4.26 -12.87
C PHE A 191 -9.48 4.66 -14.34
N GLY A 192 -8.31 4.49 -14.98
CA GLY A 192 -8.17 4.63 -16.44
C GLY A 192 -8.98 3.58 -17.19
N MET A 193 -8.80 2.31 -16.85
CA MET A 193 -9.56 1.20 -17.44
C MET A 193 -11.08 1.39 -17.27
N MET A 194 -11.51 1.88 -16.10
CA MET A 194 -12.94 2.14 -15.83
C MET A 194 -13.50 3.28 -16.68
N ALA A 195 -12.74 4.35 -16.88
CA ALA A 195 -13.16 5.48 -17.71
C ALA A 195 -13.25 5.09 -19.19
N GLU A 196 -12.28 4.31 -19.68
CA GLU A 196 -12.31 3.79 -21.06
C GLU A 196 -13.47 2.82 -21.28
N ALA A 197 -13.68 1.88 -20.37
CA ALA A 197 -14.77 0.90 -20.47
C ALA A 197 -16.17 1.56 -20.44
N LYS A 198 -16.31 2.66 -19.69
CA LYS A 198 -17.54 3.48 -19.71
C LYS A 198 -17.63 4.42 -20.93
N GLY A 199 -16.58 4.50 -21.74
CA GLY A 199 -16.52 5.39 -22.88
C GLY A 199 -16.47 6.89 -22.54
N VAL A 200 -16.15 7.24 -21.28
CA VAL A 200 -16.17 8.63 -20.77
C VAL A 200 -14.81 9.29 -20.76
N GLY A 201 -13.71 8.50 -20.82
CA GLY A 201 -12.35 9.03 -20.78
C GLY A 201 -11.41 8.36 -21.75
N ARG A 202 -10.29 9.01 -21.99
CA ARG A 202 -9.11 8.49 -22.70
C ARG A 202 -7.82 8.95 -22.02
N HIS A 203 -6.74 8.22 -22.25
CA HIS A 203 -5.42 8.67 -21.81
C HIS A 203 -5.02 9.98 -22.50
N LEU A 204 -4.58 10.99 -21.75
CA LEU A 204 -3.88 12.14 -22.30
C LEU A 204 -2.46 11.75 -22.69
N VAL A 205 -1.75 11.05 -21.79
CA VAL A 205 -0.44 10.45 -22.04
C VAL A 205 -0.43 9.02 -21.47
N LYS A 206 0.35 8.11 -22.08
CA LYS A 206 0.38 6.69 -21.68
C LYS A 206 1.19 6.45 -20.39
N HIS A 207 2.25 7.21 -20.18
CA HIS A 207 3.20 7.01 -19.09
C HIS A 207 3.47 8.34 -18.37
N PRO A 208 2.53 8.86 -17.56
CA PRO A 208 2.67 10.17 -16.95
C PRO A 208 3.87 10.26 -15.99
N LEU A 209 4.30 9.14 -15.39
CA LEU A 209 5.44 9.11 -14.47
C LEU A 209 6.81 9.28 -15.15
N GLN A 210 6.89 9.21 -16.50
CA GLN A 210 8.12 9.57 -17.22
C GLN A 210 8.58 11.01 -16.92
N ALA A 211 7.64 11.89 -16.60
CA ALA A 211 7.93 13.26 -16.23
C ALA A 211 8.86 13.40 -15.00
N LEU A 212 8.90 12.39 -14.13
CA LEU A 212 9.78 12.38 -12.94
C LEU A 212 11.25 12.12 -13.28
N ASN A 213 11.56 11.62 -14.47
CA ASN A 213 12.92 11.30 -14.93
C ASN A 213 13.75 10.42 -13.95
N LEU A 214 13.09 9.50 -13.24
CA LEU A 214 13.71 8.59 -12.29
C LEU A 214 14.03 7.26 -12.97
N GLN A 215 15.25 7.15 -13.55
CA GLN A 215 15.66 6.00 -14.39
C GLN A 215 15.63 4.65 -13.67
N ASN A 216 15.98 4.64 -12.40
CA ASN A 216 15.99 3.41 -11.57
C ASN A 216 14.64 3.10 -10.90
N GLY A 217 13.60 3.87 -11.25
CA GLY A 217 12.31 3.80 -10.58
C GLY A 217 12.34 4.34 -9.16
N PHE A 218 11.22 4.19 -8.44
CA PHE A 218 11.08 4.62 -7.05
C PHE A 218 10.03 3.77 -6.33
N PRO A 219 10.13 3.64 -5.00
CA PRO A 219 9.10 2.96 -4.21
C PRO A 219 7.84 3.83 -4.18
N VAL A 220 6.69 3.23 -4.47
CA VAL A 220 5.40 3.95 -4.44
C VAL A 220 4.74 3.80 -3.10
N ALA A 221 4.66 2.55 -2.63
CA ALA A 221 4.05 2.23 -1.36
C ALA A 221 4.91 1.24 -0.58
N VAL A 222 4.67 1.18 0.71
CA VAL A 222 5.44 0.35 1.63
C VAL A 222 4.53 -0.31 2.66
N PHE A 223 4.99 -1.45 3.17
CA PHE A 223 4.44 -2.10 4.34
C PHE A 223 5.40 -1.86 5.49
N VAL A 224 4.89 -1.35 6.59
CA VAL A 224 5.72 -0.95 7.70
C VAL A 224 5.20 -1.50 9.03
N PHE A 225 6.12 -1.81 9.92
CA PHE A 225 5.84 -2.00 11.34
C PHE A 225 5.95 -0.68 12.09
N SER A 226 5.12 -0.45 13.10
CA SER A 226 5.42 0.58 14.08
C SER A 226 6.64 0.17 14.91
N SER A 227 7.52 1.13 15.24
CA SER A 227 8.70 0.85 16.08
C SER A 227 8.32 0.40 17.49
N LYS A 228 7.17 0.87 17.98
CA LYS A 228 6.61 0.38 19.25
C LYS A 228 6.30 -1.11 19.18
N PHE A 229 5.62 -1.56 18.14
CA PHE A 229 5.31 -2.98 17.94
C PHE A 229 6.58 -3.83 17.84
N LEU A 230 7.59 -3.36 17.09
CA LEU A 230 8.88 -4.05 16.99
C LEU A 230 9.59 -4.18 18.34
N LYS A 231 9.49 -3.15 19.18
CA LYS A 231 10.10 -3.16 20.53
C LYS A 231 9.35 -4.06 21.51
N GLU A 232 8.02 -3.99 21.50
CA GLU A 232 7.17 -4.71 22.47
C GLU A 232 6.95 -6.18 22.09
N LYS A 233 6.87 -6.49 20.78
CA LYS A 233 6.50 -7.81 20.26
C LYS A 233 7.41 -8.27 19.10
N PRO A 234 8.74 -8.32 19.28
CA PRO A 234 9.67 -8.61 18.17
C PRO A 234 9.46 -10.00 17.53
N LEU A 235 9.10 -11.01 18.33
CA LEU A 235 8.82 -12.34 17.82
C LEU A 235 7.52 -12.40 17.02
N VAL A 236 6.52 -11.60 17.43
CA VAL A 236 5.25 -11.50 16.68
C VAL A 236 5.48 -10.78 15.34
N ALA A 237 6.30 -9.74 15.33
CA ALA A 237 6.68 -9.03 14.09
C ALA A 237 7.36 -9.97 13.08
N LYS A 238 8.24 -10.87 13.53
CA LYS A 238 8.85 -11.91 12.67
C LYS A 238 7.79 -12.84 12.07
N LYS A 239 6.81 -13.28 12.86
CA LYS A 239 5.70 -14.11 12.39
C LYS A 239 4.83 -13.38 11.37
N VAL A 240 4.52 -12.10 11.61
CA VAL A 240 3.79 -11.24 10.65
C VAL A 240 4.57 -11.11 9.34
N LYS A 241 5.89 -10.82 9.41
CA LYS A 241 6.77 -10.76 8.23
C LYS A 241 6.72 -12.07 7.44
N ALA A 242 6.86 -13.21 8.12
CA ALA A 242 6.82 -14.54 7.47
C ALA A 242 5.49 -14.80 6.74
N ALA A 243 4.35 -14.45 7.36
CA ALA A 243 3.04 -14.57 6.74
C ALA A 243 2.91 -13.71 5.47
N TYR A 244 3.37 -12.46 5.52
CA TYR A 244 3.38 -11.57 4.37
C TYR A 244 4.33 -12.04 3.27
N TYR A 245 5.51 -12.55 3.61
CA TYR A 245 6.47 -13.07 2.63
C TYR A 245 5.90 -14.28 1.88
N LYS A 246 5.20 -15.17 2.61
CA LYS A 246 4.44 -16.28 2.00
C LYS A 246 3.36 -15.77 1.05
N SER A 247 2.72 -14.64 1.36
CA SER A 247 1.73 -14.01 0.48
C SER A 247 2.36 -13.45 -0.78
N VAL A 248 3.51 -12.79 -0.67
CA VAL A 248 4.27 -12.27 -1.84
C VAL A 248 4.67 -13.43 -2.75
N ASP A 249 5.20 -14.52 -2.20
CA ASP A 249 5.56 -15.72 -2.97
C ASP A 249 4.32 -16.33 -3.65
N PHE A 250 3.19 -16.40 -2.94
CA PHE A 250 1.93 -16.91 -3.51
C PHE A 250 1.45 -16.04 -4.68
N ILE A 251 1.51 -14.73 -4.58
CA ILE A 251 1.11 -13.82 -5.68
C ILE A 251 1.98 -14.07 -6.91
N GLN A 252 3.29 -14.23 -6.74
CA GLN A 252 4.22 -14.46 -7.85
C GLN A 252 3.98 -15.79 -8.56
N THR A 253 3.60 -16.82 -7.83
CA THR A 253 3.43 -18.18 -8.38
C THR A 253 1.99 -18.52 -8.75
N ASN A 254 1.00 -17.79 -8.21
CA ASN A 254 -0.43 -18.04 -8.38
C ASN A 254 -1.22 -16.76 -8.69
N GLU A 255 -0.72 -15.96 -9.62
CA GLU A 255 -1.24 -14.62 -9.91
C GLU A 255 -2.75 -14.60 -10.14
N VAL A 256 -3.27 -15.49 -11.00
CA VAL A 256 -4.71 -15.57 -11.32
C VAL A 256 -5.55 -15.83 -10.06
N ALA A 257 -5.10 -16.71 -9.18
CA ALA A 257 -5.78 -17.00 -7.93
C ALA A 257 -5.72 -15.82 -6.95
N ALA A 258 -4.57 -15.14 -6.88
CA ALA A 258 -4.39 -13.97 -6.03
C ALA A 258 -5.28 -12.79 -6.48
N ARG A 259 -5.40 -12.55 -7.79
CA ARG A 259 -6.24 -11.47 -8.36
C ARG A 259 -7.72 -11.60 -7.99
N LYS A 260 -8.24 -12.81 -7.77
CA LYS A 260 -9.62 -13.03 -7.33
C LYS A 260 -9.92 -12.38 -5.96
N PHE A 261 -8.92 -12.26 -5.10
CA PHE A 261 -9.10 -11.60 -3.81
C PHE A 261 -9.27 -10.08 -3.94
N LEU A 262 -8.80 -9.46 -5.03
CA LEU A 262 -9.10 -8.05 -5.31
C LEU A 262 -10.61 -7.80 -5.42
N VAL A 263 -11.35 -8.69 -6.08
CA VAL A 263 -12.81 -8.57 -6.22
C VAL A 263 -13.48 -8.47 -4.86
N LYS A 264 -13.05 -9.32 -3.91
CA LYS A 264 -13.63 -9.37 -2.55
C LYS A 264 -13.34 -8.14 -1.70
N TYR A 265 -12.11 -7.59 -1.81
CA TYR A 265 -11.61 -6.58 -0.89
C TYR A 265 -11.60 -5.15 -1.44
N THR A 266 -11.69 -4.97 -2.76
CA THR A 266 -11.61 -3.64 -3.38
C THR A 266 -12.89 -3.24 -4.11
N ASN A 267 -13.91 -4.09 -4.12
CA ASN A 267 -15.14 -3.92 -4.90
C ASN A 267 -14.89 -3.73 -6.42
N LEU A 268 -13.72 -4.14 -6.93
CA LEU A 268 -13.43 -4.12 -8.36
C LEU A 268 -14.25 -5.21 -9.07
N PRO A 269 -14.92 -4.88 -10.18
CA PRO A 269 -15.51 -5.91 -11.03
C PRO A 269 -14.42 -6.89 -11.51
N GLU A 270 -14.73 -8.18 -11.55
CA GLU A 270 -13.78 -9.25 -11.90
C GLU A 270 -12.99 -8.98 -13.19
N PRO A 271 -13.59 -8.50 -14.30
CA PRO A 271 -12.84 -8.22 -15.53
C PRO A 271 -11.71 -7.20 -15.36
N PHE A 272 -11.87 -6.24 -14.43
CA PHE A 272 -10.83 -5.27 -14.09
C PHE A 272 -9.81 -5.87 -13.14
N ALA A 273 -10.25 -6.55 -12.07
CA ALA A 273 -9.37 -7.19 -11.12
C ALA A 273 -8.39 -8.16 -11.81
N MET A 274 -8.84 -8.88 -12.82
CA MET A 274 -8.03 -9.85 -13.58
C MET A 274 -7.02 -9.20 -14.54
N LYS A 275 -7.19 -7.93 -14.89
CA LYS A 275 -6.36 -7.23 -15.89
C LYS A 275 -5.60 -6.02 -15.35
N ILE A 276 -5.95 -5.54 -14.15
CA ILE A 276 -5.31 -4.35 -13.59
C ILE A 276 -3.80 -4.54 -13.52
N PRO A 277 -3.00 -3.60 -14.06
CA PRO A 277 -1.56 -3.63 -13.86
C PRO A 277 -1.20 -3.35 -12.41
N TYR A 278 -0.18 -4.00 -11.92
CA TYR A 278 0.41 -3.73 -10.62
C TYR A 278 1.91 -3.96 -10.62
N GLU A 279 2.60 -3.28 -9.72
CA GLU A 279 4.03 -3.44 -9.51
C GLU A 279 4.32 -4.62 -8.57
N PRO A 280 5.55 -5.15 -8.58
CA PRO A 280 5.92 -6.23 -7.67
C PRO A 280 5.95 -5.77 -6.21
N TRP A 281 5.64 -6.67 -5.30
CA TRP A 281 5.98 -6.56 -3.89
C TRP A 281 7.34 -7.18 -3.66
N ILE A 282 8.29 -6.38 -3.16
CA ILE A 282 9.68 -6.78 -2.96
C ILE A 282 9.94 -6.91 -1.46
N LYS A 283 10.44 -8.08 -1.04
CA LYS A 283 10.89 -8.33 0.32
C LYS A 283 12.09 -7.43 0.63
N VAL A 284 12.16 -6.90 1.83
CA VAL A 284 13.17 -5.87 2.18
C VAL A 284 14.61 -6.34 1.98
N GLU A 285 14.89 -7.62 2.13
CA GLU A 285 16.21 -8.21 1.90
C GLU A 285 16.63 -8.20 0.41
N GLN A 286 15.66 -8.13 -0.48
CA GLN A 286 15.85 -8.13 -1.95
C GLN A 286 15.82 -6.71 -2.52
N TYR A 287 15.46 -5.72 -1.72
CA TYR A 287 15.28 -4.34 -2.18
C TYR A 287 16.59 -3.54 -2.05
N ASN A 288 16.92 -2.78 -3.10
CA ASN A 288 18.00 -1.79 -3.02
C ASN A 288 17.56 -0.61 -2.14
N LYS A 289 17.99 -0.59 -0.89
CA LYS A 289 17.57 0.39 0.13
C LYS A 289 17.90 1.84 -0.23
N THR A 290 18.83 2.08 -1.13
CA THR A 290 19.19 3.44 -1.59
C THR A 290 18.35 3.93 -2.77
N ALA A 291 17.53 3.06 -3.39
CA ALA A 291 16.77 3.41 -4.59
C ALA A 291 15.70 4.49 -4.36
N GLY A 292 15.23 4.66 -3.12
CA GLY A 292 14.26 5.71 -2.76
C GLY A 292 14.86 7.11 -2.64
N GLN A 293 16.19 7.22 -2.42
CA GLN A 293 16.84 8.50 -2.13
C GLN A 293 16.70 9.55 -3.25
N PRO A 294 16.91 9.20 -4.54
CA PRO A 294 16.75 10.18 -5.62
C PRO A 294 15.33 10.77 -5.69
N TYR A 295 14.31 9.95 -5.40
CA TYR A 295 12.92 10.41 -5.37
C TYR A 295 12.66 11.34 -4.18
N PHE A 296 13.11 10.95 -2.99
CA PHE A 296 13.05 11.82 -1.81
C PHE A 296 13.73 13.17 -2.06
N ASP A 297 14.96 13.16 -2.59
CA ASP A 297 15.74 14.36 -2.87
C ASP A 297 15.06 15.26 -3.92
N SER A 298 14.40 14.68 -4.91
CA SER A 298 13.59 15.41 -5.89
C SER A 298 12.44 16.14 -5.20
N LEU A 299 11.66 15.46 -4.37
CA LEU A 299 10.53 16.05 -3.64
C LEU A 299 11.00 17.11 -2.62
N ARG A 300 12.18 16.89 -2.01
CA ARG A 300 12.79 17.88 -1.12
C ARG A 300 13.22 19.15 -1.85
N LYS A 301 13.80 19.05 -3.04
CA LYS A 301 14.10 20.21 -3.89
C LYS A 301 12.84 21.00 -4.26
N GLU A 302 11.70 20.33 -4.33
CA GLU A 302 10.40 20.96 -4.56
C GLU A 302 9.78 21.59 -3.30
N GLY A 303 10.46 21.50 -2.15
CA GLY A 303 10.01 22.08 -0.90
C GLY A 303 8.99 21.23 -0.12
N LEU A 304 8.76 19.97 -0.50
CA LEU A 304 7.87 19.08 0.26
C LEU A 304 8.49 18.68 1.60
N PHE A 305 9.81 18.56 1.65
CA PHE A 305 10.57 18.21 2.85
C PHE A 305 11.58 19.34 3.16
N GLN A 306 11.74 19.65 4.45
CA GLN A 306 12.67 20.67 4.94
C GLN A 306 14.02 20.05 5.34
N LYS A 307 13.97 18.85 5.95
CA LYS A 307 15.15 18.14 6.44
C LYS A 307 15.62 17.11 5.43
N HIS A 308 16.90 16.76 5.49
CA HIS A 308 17.41 15.58 4.81
C HIS A 308 17.12 14.33 5.63
N ILE A 309 16.69 13.27 4.95
CA ILE A 309 16.51 11.93 5.53
C ILE A 309 17.36 10.96 4.73
N ASP A 310 18.17 10.15 5.40
CA ASP A 310 18.78 8.97 4.79
C ASP A 310 17.73 7.86 4.70
N THR A 311 17.11 7.76 3.53
CA THR A 311 16.01 6.80 3.32
C THR A 311 16.45 5.35 3.47
N SER A 312 17.76 5.06 3.38
CA SER A 312 18.30 3.70 3.53
C SER A 312 18.17 3.14 4.96
N GLN A 313 18.04 4.02 5.95
CA GLN A 313 17.91 3.65 7.37
C GLN A 313 16.49 3.24 7.80
N LEU A 314 15.52 3.43 6.92
CA LEU A 314 14.10 3.21 7.24
C LEU A 314 13.67 1.75 7.15
N TYR A 315 14.55 0.86 6.69
CA TYR A 315 14.22 -0.54 6.43
C TYR A 315 14.47 -1.42 7.66
N TYR A 316 13.55 -2.37 7.85
CA TYR A 316 13.65 -3.37 8.90
C TYR A 316 14.89 -4.25 8.71
N GLN A 317 15.60 -4.48 9.81
CA GLN A 317 16.73 -5.39 9.91
C GLN A 317 16.47 -6.35 11.07
N GLU A 318 16.69 -7.65 10.86
CA GLU A 318 16.58 -8.66 11.93
C GLU A 318 17.76 -8.64 12.88
#